data_55e8d7f3090d06a9b68bd4027ed2d86c
#
_entry.id   55e8d7f3090d06a9b68bd4027ed2d86c
#
_cell.length_a   1.000
_cell.length_b   1.000
_cell.length_c   1.000
_cell.angle_alpha   90.00
_cell.angle_beta   90.00
_cell.angle_gamma   90.00
#
_symmetry.space_group_name_H-M   'P 1'
#
loop_
_entity.id
_entity.type
_entity.pdbx_description
1 polymer ?
#
loop_
_entity_poly.entity_id
_entity_poly.type
_entity_poly.pdbx_seq_one_letter_code
_entity_poly.pdbx_strand_id
1 'polypeptide(L)'
;EPEIHPEIVRRCRPDIIMATGRSDYPNQINNLLCFPYLFRGALDVRAKDINLDMIKAAVRAIREVAKDPNIPPEVLTAFGESHLEFGPHYIIPKPMDPRLLKKIARAVAEAAVKSGVAQLPLPENYML
;
A
#
# COMPACT_ATOMS: atom_id res chain seq x y z
N GLU A 1 0.61 15.81 15.07
CA GLU A 1 1.15 17.05 14.48
C GLU A 1 2.28 16.68 13.54
N PRO A 2 2.28 17.11 12.26
CA PRO A 2 3.42 16.89 11.39
C PRO A 2 4.63 17.70 11.88
N GLU A 3 5.84 17.16 11.67
CA GLU A 3 7.09 17.84 12.03
C GLU A 3 7.26 19.15 11.26
N ILE A 4 6.80 19.16 10.00
CA ILE A 4 6.73 20.37 9.16
C ILE A 4 5.37 20.38 8.49
N HIS A 5 4.64 21.50 8.64
CA HIS A 5 3.35 21.66 7.97
C HIS A 5 3.50 21.74 6.46
N PRO A 6 2.69 20.98 5.69
CA PRO A 6 2.77 20.99 4.22
C PRO A 6 2.64 22.35 3.57
N GLU A 7 1.87 23.27 4.17
CA GLU A 7 1.71 24.65 3.68
C GLU A 7 3.03 25.44 3.74
N ILE A 8 3.83 25.22 4.77
CA ILE A 8 5.15 25.87 4.93
C ILE A 8 6.09 25.35 3.84
N VAL A 9 6.09 24.03 3.63
CA VAL A 9 6.93 23.41 2.59
C VAL A 9 6.57 23.93 1.21
N ARG A 10 5.27 24.00 0.87
CA ARG A 10 4.79 24.50 -0.44
C ARG A 10 5.20 25.93 -0.72
N ARG A 11 5.27 26.78 0.33
CA ARG A 11 5.74 28.17 0.18
C ARG A 11 7.24 28.24 -0.13
N CYS A 12 8.01 27.34 0.42
CA CYS A 12 9.48 27.32 0.25
C CYS A 12 9.90 26.52 -0.99
N ARG A 13 9.25 25.39 -1.23
CA ARG A 13 9.60 24.42 -2.28
C ARG A 13 8.34 23.78 -2.86
N PRO A 14 7.66 24.43 -3.81
CA PRO A 14 6.42 23.94 -4.39
C PRO A 14 6.59 22.65 -5.21
N ASP A 15 7.82 22.30 -5.58
CA ASP A 15 8.20 21.11 -6.33
C ASP A 15 8.36 19.84 -5.47
N ILE A 16 8.29 19.95 -4.14
CA ILE A 16 8.49 18.81 -3.25
C ILE A 16 7.20 17.98 -3.14
N ILE A 17 7.38 16.66 -3.18
CA ILE A 17 6.35 15.68 -2.86
C ILE A 17 6.33 15.46 -1.35
N MET A 18 5.19 15.69 -0.72
CA MET A 18 5.00 15.56 0.74
C MET A 18 4.13 14.36 1.07
N ALA A 19 4.45 13.72 2.19
CA ALA A 19 3.65 12.68 2.82
C ALA A 19 3.62 12.93 4.35
N THR A 20 2.50 12.69 4.98
CA THR A 20 2.34 12.83 6.44
C THR A 20 1.48 11.70 7.02
N GLY A 21 1.46 11.55 8.33
CA GLY A 21 0.54 10.64 9.01
C GLY A 21 -0.90 11.16 9.12
N ARG A 22 -1.16 12.43 8.76
CA ARG A 22 -2.50 13.04 8.88
C ARG A 22 -3.38 12.69 7.71
N SER A 23 -4.64 12.35 8.00
CA SER A 23 -5.65 11.98 7.00
C SER A 23 -6.19 13.16 6.17
N ASP A 24 -6.00 14.38 6.67
CA ASP A 24 -6.47 15.62 6.03
C ASP A 24 -5.48 16.20 5.00
N TYR A 25 -4.32 15.54 4.84
CA TYR A 25 -3.33 15.89 3.82
C TYR A 25 -3.18 14.79 2.76
N PRO A 26 -2.76 15.14 1.53
CA PRO A 26 -2.40 14.15 0.52
C PRO A 26 -1.29 13.22 0.98
N ASN A 27 -1.25 12.01 0.41
CA ASN A 27 -0.21 10.99 0.69
C ASN A 27 -0.13 10.63 2.18
N GLN A 28 -1.26 10.23 2.78
CA GLN A 28 -1.28 9.76 4.15
C GLN A 28 -0.45 8.48 4.31
N ILE A 29 0.53 8.49 5.22
CA ILE A 29 1.26 7.31 5.66
C ILE A 29 0.49 6.69 6.82
N ASN A 30 0.03 5.44 6.61
CA ASN A 30 -0.76 4.72 7.61
C ASN A 30 -0.35 3.24 7.62
N ASN A 31 -0.17 2.68 8.81
CA ASN A 31 0.18 1.26 8.96
C ASN A 31 -0.85 0.31 8.33
N LEU A 32 -2.12 0.72 8.24
CA LEU A 32 -3.19 -0.04 7.60
C LEU A 32 -2.98 -0.28 6.10
N LEU A 33 -2.08 0.46 5.46
CA LEU A 33 -1.73 0.23 4.05
C LEU A 33 -1.03 -1.10 3.82
N CYS A 34 -0.27 -1.58 4.77
CA CYS A 34 0.64 -2.70 4.58
C CYS A 34 0.41 -3.86 5.55
N PHE A 35 0.44 -3.61 6.85
CA PHE A 35 0.60 -4.67 7.86
C PHE A 35 -0.52 -5.70 7.91
N PRO A 36 -1.81 -5.38 7.80
CA PRO A 36 -2.83 -6.42 7.79
C PRO A 36 -2.64 -7.41 6.64
N TYR A 37 -2.25 -6.92 5.49
CA TYR A 37 -2.14 -7.70 4.26
C TYR A 37 -0.82 -8.45 4.13
N LEU A 38 0.25 -7.87 4.66
CA LEU A 38 1.56 -8.52 4.77
C LEU A 38 1.48 -9.75 5.66
N PHE A 39 0.86 -9.63 6.83
CA PHE A 39 0.63 -10.75 7.71
C PHE A 39 -0.32 -11.77 7.10
N ARG A 40 -1.36 -11.35 6.39
CA ARG A 40 -2.27 -12.26 5.71
C ARG A 40 -1.52 -13.11 4.68
N GLY A 41 -0.70 -12.53 3.83
CA GLY A 41 0.09 -13.27 2.86
C GLY A 41 1.08 -14.24 3.50
N ALA A 42 1.76 -13.81 4.57
CA ALA A 42 2.70 -14.64 5.30
C ALA A 42 2.00 -15.84 5.99
N LEU A 43 0.85 -15.62 6.62
CA LEU A 43 0.11 -16.66 7.33
C LEU A 43 -0.53 -17.69 6.38
N ASP A 44 -1.05 -17.26 5.24
CA ASP A 44 -1.72 -18.16 4.29
C ASP A 44 -0.77 -19.21 3.68
N VAL A 45 0.53 -18.94 3.62
CA VAL A 45 1.57 -19.91 3.22
C VAL A 45 2.42 -20.41 4.39
N ARG A 46 2.03 -20.09 5.62
CA ARG A 46 2.75 -20.44 6.86
C ARG A 46 4.25 -20.11 6.77
N ALA A 47 4.56 -18.88 6.40
CA ALA A 47 5.93 -18.42 6.35
C ALA A 47 6.58 -18.47 7.74
N LYS A 48 7.81 -18.99 7.81
CA LYS A 48 8.59 -19.09 9.06
C LYS A 48 9.16 -17.76 9.50
N ASP A 49 9.26 -16.81 8.57
CA ASP A 49 9.83 -15.49 8.78
C ASP A 49 9.20 -14.51 7.81
N ILE A 50 9.26 -13.22 8.15
CA ILE A 50 8.95 -12.12 7.23
C ILE A 50 10.27 -11.50 6.81
N ASN A 51 10.79 -11.96 5.68
CA ASN A 51 12.09 -11.55 5.19
C ASN A 51 12.01 -10.28 4.31
N LEU A 52 13.18 -9.78 3.92
CA LEU A 52 13.29 -8.56 3.13
C LEU A 52 12.62 -8.68 1.74
N ASP A 53 12.62 -9.86 1.14
CA ASP A 53 11.96 -10.07 -0.17
C ASP A 53 10.44 -9.91 -0.07
N MET A 54 9.84 -10.40 1.01
CA MET A 54 8.42 -10.21 1.31
C MET A 54 8.09 -8.74 1.56
N ILE A 55 8.92 -8.02 2.31
CA ILE A 55 8.76 -6.57 2.56
C ILE A 55 8.85 -5.79 1.24
N LYS A 56 9.86 -6.07 0.41
CA LYS A 56 10.00 -5.44 -0.91
C LYS A 56 8.82 -5.74 -1.83
N ALA A 57 8.28 -6.96 -1.78
CA ALA A 57 7.10 -7.33 -2.53
C ALA A 57 5.87 -6.50 -2.10
N ALA A 58 5.67 -6.32 -0.80
CA ALA A 58 4.60 -5.48 -0.27
C ALA A 58 4.72 -4.02 -0.73
N VAL A 59 5.92 -3.44 -0.65
CA VAL A 59 6.18 -2.06 -1.11
C VAL A 59 5.85 -1.89 -2.60
N ARG A 60 6.29 -2.84 -3.44
CA ARG A 60 5.99 -2.82 -4.88
C ARG A 60 4.48 -2.94 -5.14
N ALA A 61 3.79 -3.81 -4.41
CA ALA A 61 2.34 -3.99 -4.55
C ALA A 61 1.57 -2.70 -4.19
N ILE A 62 1.94 -2.02 -3.10
CA ILE A 62 1.36 -0.73 -2.72
C ILE A 62 1.57 0.31 -3.83
N ARG A 63 2.77 0.39 -4.38
CA ARG A 63 3.08 1.29 -5.50
C ARG A 63 2.20 1.00 -6.73
N GLU A 64 2.03 -0.27 -7.07
CA GLU A 64 1.20 -0.65 -8.24
C GLU A 64 -0.28 -0.33 -8.01
N VAL A 65 -0.79 -0.46 -6.78
CA VAL A 65 -2.15 -0.01 -6.46
C VAL A 65 -2.30 1.50 -6.65
N ALA A 66 -1.31 2.30 -6.24
CA ALA A 66 -1.33 3.76 -6.45
C ALA A 66 -1.34 4.14 -7.93
N LYS A 67 -0.66 3.35 -8.78
CA LYS A 67 -0.57 3.59 -10.23
C LYS A 67 -1.76 3.09 -11.03
N ASP A 68 -2.54 2.16 -10.48
CA ASP A 68 -3.70 1.59 -11.16
C ASP A 68 -4.82 2.64 -11.25
N PRO A 69 -5.20 3.07 -12.47
CA PRO A 69 -6.23 4.09 -12.66
C PRO A 69 -7.64 3.62 -12.29
N ASN A 70 -7.86 2.33 -12.13
CA ASN A 70 -9.15 1.75 -11.81
C ASN A 70 -9.42 1.84 -10.30
N ILE A 71 -9.65 3.04 -9.81
CA ILE A 71 -9.93 3.29 -8.39
C ILE A 71 -11.39 2.94 -8.10
N PRO A 72 -11.67 2.07 -7.09
CA PRO A 72 -13.02 1.73 -6.72
C PRO A 72 -13.85 2.95 -6.31
N PRO A 73 -15.10 3.09 -6.79
CA PRO A 73 -15.96 4.24 -6.46
C PRO A 73 -16.15 4.46 -4.96
N GLU A 74 -16.17 3.38 -4.17
CA GLU A 74 -16.27 3.46 -2.71
C GLU A 74 -15.07 4.15 -2.07
N VAL A 75 -13.88 4.04 -2.66
CA VAL A 75 -12.68 4.76 -2.18
C VAL A 75 -12.84 6.25 -2.42
N LEU A 76 -13.28 6.65 -3.63
CA LEU A 76 -13.53 8.05 -3.95
C LEU A 76 -14.58 8.65 -3.00
N THR A 77 -15.68 7.96 -2.80
CA THR A 77 -16.77 8.41 -1.92
C THR A 77 -16.31 8.53 -0.46
N ALA A 78 -15.59 7.53 0.04
CA ALA A 78 -15.15 7.51 1.44
C ALA A 78 -14.19 8.66 1.79
N PHE A 79 -13.43 9.16 0.81
CA PHE A 79 -12.47 10.25 1.01
C PHE A 79 -12.94 11.59 0.42
N GLY A 80 -14.20 11.67 -0.04
CA GLY A 80 -14.77 12.91 -0.60
C GLY A 80 -14.08 13.38 -1.88
N GLU A 81 -13.50 12.46 -2.63
CA GLU A 81 -12.78 12.74 -3.86
C GLU A 81 -13.69 12.48 -5.08
N SER A 82 -13.60 13.33 -6.08
CA SER A 82 -14.26 13.09 -7.38
C SER A 82 -13.36 12.33 -8.35
N HIS A 83 -12.06 12.47 -8.19
CA HIS A 83 -11.04 11.87 -9.04
C HIS A 83 -9.72 11.74 -8.27
N LEU A 84 -9.03 10.62 -8.45
CA LEU A 84 -7.66 10.40 -7.96
C LEU A 84 -6.82 9.87 -9.12
N GLU A 85 -5.65 10.45 -9.31
CA GLU A 85 -4.70 10.06 -10.35
C GLU A 85 -3.29 10.02 -9.76
N PHE A 86 -2.51 9.01 -10.15
CA PHE A 86 -1.13 8.89 -9.72
C PHE A 86 -0.33 10.15 -10.06
N GLY A 87 0.29 10.74 -9.06
CA GLY A 87 1.04 11.99 -9.18
C GLY A 87 1.47 12.51 -7.82
N PRO A 88 2.01 13.74 -7.72
CA PRO A 88 2.59 14.29 -6.49
C PRO A 88 1.65 14.29 -5.28
N HIS A 89 0.34 14.30 -5.50
CA HIS A 89 -0.68 14.27 -4.44
C HIS A 89 -1.32 12.90 -4.23
N TYR A 90 -0.92 11.90 -5.01
CA TYR A 90 -1.41 10.53 -4.89
C TYR A 90 -0.33 9.53 -5.32
N ILE A 91 0.71 9.40 -4.51
CA ILE A 91 1.76 8.37 -4.65
C ILE A 91 1.50 7.18 -3.72
N ILE A 92 0.59 7.33 -2.77
CA ILE A 92 0.21 6.33 -1.77
C ILE A 92 -1.30 6.09 -1.89
N PRO A 93 -1.78 4.83 -2.00
CA PRO A 93 -3.21 4.54 -2.00
C PRO A 93 -3.88 5.01 -0.70
N LYS A 94 -5.19 5.19 -0.75
CA LYS A 94 -5.96 5.51 0.46
C LYS A 94 -6.00 4.28 1.40
N PRO A 95 -5.95 4.49 2.73
CA PRO A 95 -6.18 3.43 3.69
C PRO A 95 -7.53 2.75 3.43
N MET A 96 -7.62 1.44 3.65
CA MET A 96 -8.82 0.63 3.42
C MET A 96 -9.24 0.48 1.95
N ASP A 97 -8.40 0.85 1.01
CA ASP A 97 -8.61 0.53 -0.41
C ASP A 97 -8.70 -1.00 -0.58
N PRO A 98 -9.82 -1.56 -1.08
CA PRO A 98 -10.02 -3.00 -1.15
C PRO A 98 -9.02 -3.72 -2.06
N ARG A 99 -8.38 -3.02 -2.98
CA ARG A 99 -7.34 -3.58 -3.86
C ARG A 99 -6.08 -3.98 -3.09
N LEU A 100 -5.81 -3.33 -1.94
CA LEU A 100 -4.61 -3.58 -1.12
C LEU A 100 -4.55 -5.02 -0.61
N LEU A 101 -5.67 -5.57 -0.13
CA LEU A 101 -5.72 -6.94 0.37
C LEU A 101 -5.22 -7.94 -0.69
N LYS A 102 -5.84 -7.93 -1.86
CA LYS A 102 -5.50 -8.88 -2.93
C LYS A 102 -4.06 -8.71 -3.42
N LYS A 103 -3.67 -7.49 -3.72
CA LYS A 103 -2.36 -7.19 -4.31
C LYS A 103 -1.21 -7.45 -3.34
N ILE A 104 -1.32 -6.99 -2.10
CA ILE A 104 -0.22 -7.14 -1.13
C ILE A 104 -0.12 -8.58 -0.63
N ALA A 105 -1.23 -9.19 -0.19
CA ALA A 105 -1.20 -10.54 0.34
C ALA A 105 -0.67 -11.54 -0.70
N ARG A 106 -1.09 -11.41 -1.97
CA ARG A 106 -0.58 -12.24 -3.05
C ARG A 106 0.92 -12.06 -3.27
N ALA A 107 1.38 -10.81 -3.43
CA ALA A 107 2.79 -10.52 -3.67
C ALA A 107 3.69 -11.02 -2.53
N VAL A 108 3.25 -10.88 -1.29
CA VAL A 108 3.97 -11.35 -0.10
C VAL A 108 4.02 -12.88 -0.05
N ALA A 109 2.90 -13.57 -0.29
CA ALA A 109 2.85 -15.02 -0.32
C ALA A 109 3.74 -15.60 -1.44
N GLU A 110 3.68 -15.03 -2.64
CA GLU A 110 4.56 -15.41 -3.76
C GLU A 110 6.05 -15.22 -3.40
N ALA A 111 6.40 -14.10 -2.77
CA ALA A 111 7.76 -13.84 -2.32
C ALA A 111 8.22 -14.81 -1.22
N ALA A 112 7.34 -15.18 -0.29
CA ALA A 112 7.62 -16.18 0.74
C ALA A 112 7.91 -17.56 0.14
N VAL A 113 7.13 -17.99 -0.83
CA VAL A 113 7.35 -19.24 -1.57
C VAL A 113 8.68 -19.19 -2.33
N LYS A 114 8.90 -18.13 -3.09
CA LYS A 114 10.10 -17.96 -3.91
C LYS A 114 11.39 -17.89 -3.09
N SER A 115 11.34 -17.25 -1.93
CA SER A 115 12.51 -17.13 -1.03
C SER A 115 12.71 -18.33 -0.09
N GLY A 116 11.84 -19.34 -0.17
CA GLY A 116 11.99 -20.60 0.55
C GLY A 116 11.57 -20.57 2.02
N VAL A 117 10.90 -19.52 2.49
CA VAL A 117 10.43 -19.42 3.89
C VAL A 117 8.98 -19.91 4.07
N ALA A 118 8.23 -20.12 3.00
CA ALA A 118 6.89 -20.69 3.06
C ALA A 118 6.93 -22.18 3.41
N GLN A 119 5.98 -22.62 4.25
CA GLN A 119 5.78 -24.03 4.59
C GLN A 119 4.69 -24.70 3.77
N LEU A 120 3.84 -23.92 3.13
CA LEU A 120 2.79 -24.37 2.23
C LEU A 120 2.99 -23.77 0.84
N PRO A 121 2.56 -24.47 -0.22
CA PRO A 121 2.53 -23.90 -1.55
C PRO A 121 1.50 -22.75 -1.63
N LEU A 122 1.64 -21.90 -2.65
CA LEU A 122 0.65 -20.89 -2.93
C LEU A 122 -0.69 -21.59 -3.29
N PRO A 123 -1.81 -21.23 -2.63
CA PRO A 123 -3.11 -21.80 -2.97
C PRO A 123 -3.50 -21.50 -4.42
N GLU A 124 -4.21 -22.43 -5.05
CA GLU A 124 -4.73 -22.23 -6.40
C GLU A 124 -5.67 -21.02 -6.43
N ASN A 125 -5.54 -20.18 -7.46
CA ASN A 125 -6.33 -18.94 -7.62
C ASN A 125 -6.25 -17.98 -6.42
N TYR A 126 -5.14 -18.01 -5.68
CA TYR A 126 -4.94 -17.18 -4.51
C TYR A 126 -5.04 -15.69 -4.82
N MET A 127 -6.01 -15.02 -4.20
CA MET A 127 -6.21 -13.56 -4.31
C MET A 127 -6.36 -13.06 -5.77
N LEU A 128 -6.99 -13.83 -6.65
CA LEU A 128 -7.34 -13.39 -8.02
C LEU A 128 -8.47 -12.38 -8.05
#